data_29c03de02e74bdc9b28e6296262fc6c1
#
_entry.id   29c03de02e74bdc9b28e6296262fc6c1
#
_cell.length_a   1.000
_cell.length_b   1.000
_cell.length_c   1.000
_cell.angle_alpha   90.00
_cell.angle_beta   90.00
_cell.angle_gamma   90.00
#
_symmetry.space_group_name_H-M   'P 1'
#
loop_
_entity.id
_entity.type
_entity.pdbx_description
1 polymer ?
#
loop_
_entity_poly.entity_id
_entity_poly.type
_entity_poly.pdbx_seq_one_letter_code
_entity_poly.pdbx_strand_id
1 'polypeptide(L)'
;MIFVLSTKNMPMPEVFFLAGYSVYFSTLDREHGVHVHVAQGSRRDLARFVLHADGTVTLSHNHGKIPAKHIRLIQVALVRGFDEVVDDWKRLFGDDIHFDR
;
A
#
# COMPACT_ATOMS: atom_id res chain seq x y z
N MET A 1 -9.16 11.76 7.05
CA MET A 1 -9.52 11.48 6.70
C MET A 1 -10.71 10.98 6.73
N ILE A 2 -11.35 10.86 6.32
CA ILE A 2 -12.43 10.66 6.36
C ILE A 2 -12.95 9.52 6.07
N PHE A 3 -12.64 8.92 5.48
CA PHE A 3 -13.13 7.93 5.14
C PHE A 3 -13.10 6.89 5.98
N VAL A 4 -13.01 6.96 7.03
CA VAL A 4 -13.08 6.01 8.01
C VAL A 4 -14.24 5.08 7.92
N LEU A 5 -15.39 5.59 7.56
CA LEU A 5 -16.56 4.74 7.42
C LEU A 5 -16.41 3.75 6.30
N SER A 6 -15.82 4.17 5.22
CA SER A 6 -15.58 3.29 4.10
C SER A 6 -14.68 2.16 4.46
N THR A 7 -13.60 2.45 5.17
CA THR A 7 -12.66 1.44 5.52
C THR A 7 -13.22 0.40 6.43
N LYS A 8 -14.17 0.79 7.31
CA LYS A 8 -14.73 -0.09 8.21
C LYS A 8 -15.41 -1.27 7.55
N ASN A 9 -15.97 -1.07 6.40
CA ASN A 9 -16.70 -2.09 5.68
C ASN A 9 -15.95 -2.70 4.51
N MET A 10 -14.68 -2.36 4.35
CA MET A 10 -13.91 -2.82 3.21
C MET A 10 -12.80 -3.75 3.67
N PRO A 11 -12.68 -4.91 3.03
CA PRO A 11 -11.58 -5.81 3.36
C PRO A 11 -10.23 -5.30 2.84
N MET A 12 -10.23 -4.24 2.02
CA MET A 12 -9.02 -3.70 1.41
C MET A 12 -9.03 -2.18 1.51
N PRO A 13 -8.69 -1.65 2.70
CA PRO A 13 -8.71 -0.21 2.91
C PRO A 13 -7.71 0.54 2.06
N GLU A 14 -8.17 1.62 1.44
CA GLU A 14 -7.34 2.45 0.59
C GLU A 14 -6.42 3.32 1.43
N VAL A 15 -5.14 3.36 1.06
CA VAL A 15 -4.15 4.20 1.70
C VAL A 15 -4.14 5.57 1.01
N PHE A 16 -4.05 5.58 -0.32
CA PHE A 16 -4.20 6.80 -1.09
C PHE A 16 -4.55 6.45 -2.54
N PHE A 17 -4.97 7.48 -3.28
CA PHE A 17 -5.31 7.35 -4.69
C PHE A 17 -4.40 8.30 -5.46
N LEU A 18 -3.75 7.82 -6.50
CA LEU A 18 -2.78 8.62 -7.24
C LEU A 18 -2.74 8.18 -8.70
N ALA A 19 -2.81 9.14 -9.61
CA ALA A 19 -2.66 8.89 -11.04
C ALA A 19 -3.63 7.81 -11.58
N GLY A 20 -4.82 7.74 -10.99
CA GLY A 20 -5.82 6.75 -11.39
C GLY A 20 -5.69 5.40 -10.72
N TYR A 21 -4.72 5.25 -9.82
CA TYR A 21 -4.48 3.99 -9.12
C TYR A 21 -4.87 4.12 -7.65
N SER A 22 -5.44 3.05 -7.11
CA SER A 22 -5.73 2.95 -5.69
C SER A 22 -4.60 2.14 -5.04
N VAL A 23 -3.99 2.70 -4.01
CA VAL A 23 -2.95 2.01 -3.24
C VAL A 23 -3.61 1.60 -1.94
N TYR A 24 -3.59 0.32 -1.62
CA TYR A 24 -4.41 -0.21 -0.54
C TYR A 24 -3.71 -1.31 0.24
N PHE A 25 -4.21 -1.56 1.45
CA PHE A 25 -3.84 -2.72 2.25
C PHE A 25 -4.88 -3.80 2.06
N SER A 26 -4.47 -5.05 2.17
CA SER A 26 -5.41 -6.16 2.25
C SER A 26 -5.43 -6.66 3.69
N THR A 27 -6.62 -6.83 4.25
CA THR A 27 -6.75 -7.33 5.62
C THR A 27 -6.29 -8.78 5.74
N LEU A 28 -6.12 -9.44 4.61
CA LEU A 28 -5.63 -10.82 4.61
C LEU A 28 -4.10 -10.89 4.76
N ASP A 29 -3.44 -9.75 4.71
CA ASP A 29 -1.98 -9.70 4.69
C ASP A 29 -1.34 -9.37 6.02
N ARG A 30 -2.10 -9.38 7.08
CA ARG A 30 -1.60 -8.88 8.37
C ARG A 30 -0.40 -9.66 8.92
N GLU A 31 -0.20 -10.87 8.44
CA GLU A 31 0.92 -11.68 8.91
C GLU A 31 2.20 -11.44 8.14
N HIS A 32 2.14 -10.61 7.10
CA HIS A 32 3.30 -10.27 6.32
C HIS A 32 3.87 -8.95 6.78
N GLY A 33 5.06 -8.59 6.33
CA GLY A 33 5.63 -7.29 6.62
C GLY A 33 4.84 -6.19 5.93
N VAL A 34 5.13 -4.95 6.29
CA VAL A 34 4.39 -3.80 5.77
C VAL A 34 4.52 -3.73 4.24
N HIS A 35 3.40 -3.76 3.57
CA HIS A 35 3.37 -3.69 2.11
C HIS A 35 2.03 -3.14 1.64
N VAL A 36 1.99 -2.72 0.38
CA VAL A 36 0.77 -2.20 -0.23
C VAL A 36 0.55 -2.86 -1.58
N HIS A 37 -0.70 -2.87 -2.00
CA HIS A 37 -1.13 -3.35 -3.30
C HIS A 37 -1.63 -2.18 -4.13
N VAL A 38 -1.62 -2.34 -5.45
CA VAL A 38 -2.09 -1.31 -6.37
C VAL A 38 -3.22 -1.88 -7.22
N ALA A 39 -4.28 -1.11 -7.36
CA ALA A 39 -5.44 -1.47 -8.19
C ALA A 39 -5.80 -0.32 -9.10
N GLN A 40 -6.55 -0.61 -10.14
CA GLN A 40 -7.10 0.41 -11.02
C GLN A 40 -8.50 -0.04 -11.41
N GLY A 41 -9.51 0.71 -10.97
CA GLY A 41 -10.89 0.31 -11.17
C GLY A 41 -11.17 -1.04 -10.53
N SER A 42 -11.68 -1.98 -11.29
CA SER A 42 -11.96 -3.32 -10.77
C SER A 42 -10.76 -4.26 -10.86
N ARG A 43 -9.65 -3.81 -11.44
CA ARG A 43 -8.46 -4.64 -11.58
C ARG A 43 -7.63 -4.54 -10.31
N ARG A 44 -7.53 -5.65 -9.59
CA ARG A 44 -6.85 -5.69 -8.30
C ARG A 44 -5.45 -6.25 -8.41
N ASP A 45 -4.63 -5.90 -7.44
CA ASP A 45 -3.29 -6.45 -7.26
C ASP A 45 -2.44 -6.37 -8.53
N LEU A 46 -2.48 -5.22 -9.17
CA LEU A 46 -1.67 -4.99 -10.37
C LEU A 46 -0.19 -4.93 -10.03
N ALA A 47 0.13 -4.43 -8.85
CA ALA A 47 1.50 -4.32 -8.38
C ALA A 47 1.52 -4.39 -6.86
N ARG A 48 2.70 -4.66 -6.32
CA ARG A 48 2.89 -4.74 -4.87
C ARG A 48 4.20 -4.09 -4.53
N PHE A 49 4.18 -3.22 -3.51
CA PHE A 49 5.38 -2.57 -3.00
C PHE A 49 5.60 -2.99 -1.56
N VAL A 50 6.85 -3.21 -1.20
CA VAL A 50 7.24 -3.58 0.16
C VAL A 50 7.97 -2.40 0.79
N LEU A 51 7.56 -2.05 2.00
CA LEU A 51 8.20 -1.00 2.77
C LEU A 51 9.20 -1.64 3.73
N HIS A 52 10.40 -1.08 3.79
CA HIS A 52 11.48 -1.63 4.61
C HIS A 52 11.77 -0.75 5.82
N ALA A 53 12.34 -1.35 6.85
CA ALA A 53 12.59 -0.64 8.10
C ALA A 53 13.48 0.59 7.94
N ASP A 54 14.33 0.62 6.91
CA ASP A 54 15.23 1.75 6.68
C ASP A 54 14.58 2.88 5.89
N GLY A 55 13.28 2.77 5.62
CA GLY A 55 12.55 3.82 4.89
C GLY A 55 12.53 3.64 3.39
N THR A 56 13.16 2.60 2.88
CA THR A 56 13.13 2.33 1.44
C THR A 56 11.88 1.54 1.07
N VAL A 57 11.50 1.64 -0.20
CA VAL A 57 10.33 0.96 -0.75
C VAL A 57 10.75 0.27 -2.03
N THR A 58 10.47 -1.01 -2.14
CA THR A 58 10.82 -1.77 -3.33
C THR A 58 9.58 -2.37 -3.99
N LEU A 59 9.65 -2.51 -5.30
CA LEU A 59 8.59 -3.14 -6.08
C LEU A 59 8.75 -4.65 -5.98
N SER A 60 7.74 -5.31 -5.44
CA SER A 60 7.76 -6.77 -5.29
C SER A 60 7.31 -7.45 -6.58
N HIS A 61 6.25 -6.96 -7.19
CA HIS A 61 5.84 -7.44 -8.51
C HIS A 61 5.04 -6.36 -9.24
N ASN A 62 4.99 -6.48 -10.55
CA ASN A 62 4.18 -5.62 -11.40
C ASN A 62 3.47 -6.50 -12.42
N HIS A 63 2.66 -7.44 -11.94
CA HIS A 63 1.95 -8.38 -12.80
C HIS A 63 0.98 -7.68 -13.73
N GLY A 64 0.46 -6.52 -13.32
CA GLY A 64 -0.48 -5.75 -14.12
C GLY A 64 0.17 -4.90 -15.19
N LYS A 65 1.51 -4.91 -15.26
CA LYS A 65 2.25 -4.18 -16.28
C LYS A 65 1.97 -2.69 -16.28
N ILE A 66 1.93 -2.11 -15.10
CA ILE A 66 1.78 -0.67 -14.93
C ILE A 66 3.00 0.00 -15.58
N PRO A 67 2.82 1.05 -16.38
CA PRO A 67 3.94 1.73 -17.00
C PRO A 67 4.97 2.22 -15.99
N ALA A 68 6.23 2.18 -16.37
CA ALA A 68 7.33 2.51 -15.46
C ALA A 68 7.18 3.89 -14.84
N LYS A 69 6.68 4.87 -15.58
CA LYS A 69 6.53 6.21 -15.02
C LYS A 69 5.48 6.26 -13.92
N HIS A 70 4.45 5.45 -14.02
CA HIS A 70 3.42 5.39 -12.97
C HIS A 70 3.92 4.61 -11.76
N ILE A 71 4.69 3.55 -11.98
CA ILE A 71 5.34 2.82 -10.90
C ILE A 71 6.23 3.78 -10.11
N ARG A 72 6.99 4.61 -10.81
CA ARG A 72 7.87 5.57 -10.15
C ARG A 72 7.09 6.60 -9.33
N LEU A 73 5.98 7.11 -9.89
CA LEU A 73 5.15 8.06 -9.16
C LEU A 73 4.63 7.47 -7.85
N ILE A 74 4.15 6.24 -7.91
CA ILE A 74 3.62 5.57 -6.71
C ILE A 74 4.75 5.32 -5.72
N GLN A 75 5.90 4.87 -6.21
CA GLN A 75 7.04 4.60 -5.33
C GLN A 75 7.52 5.86 -4.62
N VAL A 76 7.60 6.96 -5.34
CA VAL A 76 8.02 8.24 -4.74
C VAL A 76 7.02 8.67 -3.68
N ALA A 77 5.73 8.53 -3.96
CA ALA A 77 4.70 8.88 -2.99
C ALA A 77 4.81 8.01 -1.73
N LEU A 78 5.10 6.74 -1.88
CA LEU A 78 5.28 5.83 -0.74
C LEU A 78 6.52 6.20 0.08
N VAL A 79 7.60 6.56 -0.57
CA VAL A 79 8.81 6.97 0.13
C VAL A 79 8.56 8.27 0.91
N ARG A 80 7.91 9.23 0.29
CA ARG A 80 7.62 10.50 0.94
C ARG A 80 6.62 10.39 2.08
N GLY A 81 5.64 9.52 1.93
CA GLY A 81 4.63 9.31 2.95
C GLY A 81 4.89 8.08 3.80
N PHE A 82 6.13 7.61 3.84
CA PHE A 82 6.47 6.35 4.50
C PHE A 82 5.91 6.25 5.92
N ASP A 83 6.17 7.26 6.74
CA ASP A 83 5.73 7.22 8.13
C ASP A 83 4.22 7.18 8.26
N GLU A 84 3.52 7.91 7.39
CA GLU A 84 2.07 7.93 7.40
C GLU A 84 1.50 6.58 6.98
N VAL A 85 2.12 5.95 6.00
CA VAL A 85 1.68 4.62 5.55
C VAL A 85 1.86 3.61 6.68
N VAL A 86 2.99 3.67 7.37
CA VAL A 86 3.26 2.79 8.51
C VAL A 86 2.25 3.05 9.63
N ASP A 87 1.93 4.31 9.89
CA ASP A 87 0.94 4.64 10.91
C ASP A 87 -0.44 4.09 10.54
N ASP A 88 -0.81 4.16 9.27
CA ASP A 88 -2.07 3.59 8.80
C ASP A 88 -2.09 2.07 8.98
N TRP A 89 -0.96 1.42 8.71
CA TRP A 89 -0.84 -0.01 8.91
C TRP A 89 -1.06 -0.35 10.39
N LYS A 90 -0.44 0.43 11.29
CA LYS A 90 -0.61 0.21 12.72
C LYS A 90 -2.05 0.38 13.17
N ARG A 91 -2.73 1.39 12.61
CA ARG A 91 -4.13 1.62 12.97
C ARG A 91 -5.01 0.44 12.55
N LEU A 92 -4.67 -0.19 11.44
CA LEU A 92 -5.48 -1.29 10.93
C LEU A 92 -5.12 -2.64 11.57
N PHE A 93 -3.83 -2.90 11.75
CA PHE A 93 -3.35 -4.22 12.18
C PHE A 93 -2.77 -4.25 13.59
N GLY A 94 -2.66 -3.11 14.24
CA GLY A 94 -2.09 -3.02 15.59
C GLY A 94 -0.64 -2.61 15.56
N ASP A 95 -0.09 -2.34 16.74
CA ASP A 95 1.26 -1.79 16.85
C ASP A 95 2.37 -2.81 16.70
N ASP A 96 2.02 -4.09 16.72
CA ASP A 96 3.02 -5.14 16.61
C ASP A 96 3.33 -5.39 15.15
N ILE A 97 4.09 -4.49 14.56
CA ILE A 97 4.41 -4.56 13.15
C ILE A 97 5.80 -5.11 12.93
N HIS A 98 6.03 -5.58 11.72
CA HIS A 98 7.37 -5.97 11.33
C HIS A 98 7.58 -5.62 9.86
N PHE A 99 8.84 -5.64 9.44
CA PHE A 99 9.18 -5.34 8.06
C PHE A 99 9.88 -6.57 7.46
N ASP A 100 9.47 -6.92 6.25
CA ASP A 100 10.13 -8.00 5.53
C ASP A 100 11.46 -7.50 5.00
N ARG A 101 12.43 -8.41 4.89
CA ARG A 101 13.72 -8.04 4.40
C ARG A 101 13.82 -8.01 2.94
#